data_2da08e826e4fe28a2e47b0b3f13262b3
#
_entry.id   2da08e826e4fe28a2e47b0b3f13262b3
#
_cell.length_a   1.000
_cell.length_b   1.000
_cell.length_c   1.000
_cell.angle_alpha   90.00
_cell.angle_beta   90.00
_cell.angle_gamma   90.00
#
_symmetry.space_group_name_H-M   'P 1'
#
loop_
_entity.id
_entity.type
_entity.pdbx_description
1 polymer ?
#
loop_
_entity_poly.entity_id
_entity_poly.type
_entity_poly.pdbx_seq_one_letter_code
_entity_poly.pdbx_strand_id
1 'polypeptide(L)'
;MIMIAQEIFDNISDIEKSQIEKLEDALKVYFEQNKILKSKLSDFQNLRNEVDGLKAENERLKSELAHTKNELSAKAMEFNHLSRNSADLELIRNKFAEIDILPLYEKLSDRIKESLSNVFVRSDSVSLLSAGIQKSNLLALYDALFNRIKQDSLENYDEMLQIVRRLFEIYNLGQKEPYILIEPESRTPFNEDEHLIKGSDLGGTISKVWLFGYKTVKGTVQKKAFVEVR
;
A
#
# COMPACT_ATOMS: atom_id res chain seq x y z
N MET A 1 -119.12 36.33 -3.36
CA MET A 1 -118.46 35.23 -2.61
C MET A 1 -117.57 34.40 -3.47
N ILE A 2 -117.91 33.99 -4.70
CA ILE A 2 -117.09 33.17 -5.60
C ILE A 2 -115.86 33.86 -6.06
N MET A 3 -115.80 35.13 -6.37
CA MET A 3 -114.66 35.93 -6.78
C MET A 3 -113.57 36.02 -5.70
N ILE A 4 -113.94 36.20 -4.46
CA ILE A 4 -113.00 36.26 -3.32
C ILE A 4 -112.37 34.92 -3.05
N ALA A 5 -113.11 33.82 -3.19
CA ALA A 5 -112.57 32.46 -3.04
C ALA A 5 -111.55 32.12 -4.13
N GLN A 6 -111.73 32.52 -5.38
CA GLN A 6 -110.84 32.34 -6.48
C GLN A 6 -109.56 33.16 -6.30
N GLU A 7 -109.66 34.42 -5.90
CA GLU A 7 -108.50 35.27 -5.63
C GLU A 7 -107.61 34.74 -4.47
N ILE A 8 -108.27 34.20 -3.42
CA ILE A 8 -107.53 33.55 -2.32
C ILE A 8 -106.86 32.28 -2.80
N PHE A 9 -107.48 31.46 -3.64
CA PHE A 9 -106.87 30.20 -4.18
C PHE A 9 -105.75 30.55 -5.10
N ASP A 10 -105.85 31.51 -5.98
CA ASP A 10 -104.76 31.92 -6.88
C ASP A 10 -103.61 32.53 -6.10
N ASN A 11 -103.79 33.31 -5.06
CA ASN A 11 -102.76 33.83 -4.18
C ASN A 11 -102.03 32.71 -3.39
N ILE A 12 -102.79 31.71 -2.89
CA ILE A 12 -102.17 30.54 -2.21
C ILE A 12 -101.34 29.75 -3.21
N SER A 13 -101.82 29.48 -4.42
CA SER A 13 -101.15 28.80 -5.49
C SER A 13 -99.84 29.48 -5.88
N ASP A 14 -99.81 30.81 -5.97
CA ASP A 14 -98.61 31.57 -6.31
C ASP A 14 -97.56 31.57 -5.18
N ILE A 15 -98.01 31.62 -3.91
CA ILE A 15 -97.13 31.46 -2.76
C ILE A 15 -96.48 30.06 -2.74
N GLU A 16 -97.26 29.00 -2.98
CA GLU A 16 -96.76 27.63 -3.06
C GLU A 16 -95.73 27.44 -4.20
N LYS A 17 -96.03 27.99 -5.38
CA LYS A 17 -95.06 27.96 -6.52
C LYS A 17 -93.76 28.67 -6.17
N SER A 18 -93.81 29.85 -5.58
CA SER A 18 -92.62 30.60 -5.17
C SER A 18 -91.80 29.86 -4.14
N GLN A 19 -92.45 29.11 -3.23
CA GLN A 19 -91.76 28.26 -2.25
C GLN A 19 -91.08 27.03 -2.93
N ILE A 20 -91.75 26.41 -3.91
CA ILE A 20 -91.22 25.30 -4.68
C ILE A 20 -89.97 25.73 -5.48
N GLU A 21 -90.02 26.87 -6.19
CA GLU A 21 -88.89 27.43 -6.92
C GLU A 21 -87.71 27.70 -6.00
N LYS A 22 -87.87 28.25 -4.81
CA LYS A 22 -86.79 28.46 -3.81
C LYS A 22 -86.20 27.15 -3.33
N LEU A 23 -87.00 26.11 -3.13
CA LEU A 23 -86.57 24.79 -2.74
C LEU A 23 -85.77 24.11 -3.89
N GLU A 24 -86.22 24.26 -5.12
CA GLU A 24 -85.48 23.70 -6.29
C GLU A 24 -84.11 24.36 -6.43
N ASP A 25 -83.99 25.67 -6.28
CA ASP A 25 -82.76 26.42 -6.34
C ASP A 25 -81.80 26.02 -5.17
N ALA A 26 -82.34 25.90 -3.96
CA ALA A 26 -81.59 25.41 -2.83
C ALA A 26 -81.07 23.96 -3.06
N LEU A 27 -81.90 23.11 -3.64
CA LEU A 27 -81.49 21.75 -4.02
C LEU A 27 -80.36 21.74 -5.09
N LYS A 28 -80.48 22.58 -6.11
CA LYS A 28 -79.40 22.71 -7.12
C LYS A 28 -78.05 23.07 -6.47
N VAL A 29 -78.08 24.12 -5.61
CA VAL A 29 -76.85 24.52 -4.88
C VAL A 29 -76.34 23.40 -4.02
N TYR A 30 -77.20 22.67 -3.32
CA TYR A 30 -76.78 21.53 -2.49
C TYR A 30 -76.14 20.39 -3.33
N PHE A 31 -76.71 20.07 -4.50
CA PHE A 31 -76.14 19.07 -5.39
C PHE A 31 -74.80 19.47 -5.93
N GLU A 32 -74.54 20.72 -6.32
CA GLU A 32 -73.28 21.23 -6.76
C GLU A 32 -72.24 21.21 -5.63
N GLN A 33 -72.63 21.62 -4.43
CA GLN A 33 -71.72 21.50 -3.26
C GLN A 33 -71.36 20.07 -2.95
N ASN A 34 -72.28 19.12 -3.01
CA ASN A 34 -72.01 17.69 -2.80
C ASN A 34 -71.05 17.12 -3.88
N LYS A 35 -71.20 17.56 -5.12
CA LYS A 35 -70.30 17.16 -6.22
C LYS A 35 -68.84 17.64 -5.96
N ILE A 36 -68.71 18.91 -5.52
CA ILE A 36 -67.41 19.48 -5.15
C ILE A 36 -66.79 18.73 -3.95
N LEU A 37 -67.61 18.42 -2.93
CA LEU A 37 -67.14 17.68 -1.76
C LEU A 37 -66.68 16.26 -2.09
N LYS A 38 -67.39 15.55 -2.97
CA LYS A 38 -67.03 14.24 -3.45
C LYS A 38 -65.67 14.26 -4.21
N SER A 39 -65.45 15.27 -5.07
CA SER A 39 -64.18 15.45 -5.77
C SER A 39 -63.05 15.70 -4.79
N LYS A 40 -63.24 16.61 -3.84
CA LYS A 40 -62.20 16.87 -2.80
C LYS A 40 -61.92 15.65 -1.95
N LEU A 41 -62.92 14.82 -1.62
CA LEU A 41 -62.72 13.59 -0.87
C LEU A 41 -61.85 12.60 -1.65
N SER A 42 -62.07 12.47 -2.96
CA SER A 42 -61.22 11.65 -3.84
C SER A 42 -59.77 12.14 -3.88
N ASP A 43 -59.59 13.47 -4.00
CA ASP A 43 -58.24 14.06 -4.00
C ASP A 43 -57.54 13.82 -2.66
N PHE A 44 -58.25 13.92 -1.54
CA PHE A 44 -57.71 13.59 -0.23
C PHE A 44 -57.28 12.12 -0.10
N GLN A 45 -58.08 11.20 -0.66
CA GLN A 45 -57.74 9.78 -0.67
C GLN A 45 -56.47 9.53 -1.49
N ASN A 46 -56.33 10.15 -2.66
CA ASN A 46 -55.13 10.03 -3.50
C ASN A 46 -53.89 10.58 -2.78
N LEU A 47 -53.97 11.78 -2.19
CA LEU A 47 -52.88 12.36 -1.40
C LEU A 47 -52.48 11.48 -0.22
N ARG A 48 -53.43 10.87 0.46
CA ARG A 48 -53.17 9.96 1.57
C ARG A 48 -52.37 8.72 1.10
N ASN A 49 -52.77 8.13 -0.01
CA ASN A 49 -52.07 7.00 -0.60
C ASN A 49 -50.63 7.37 -1.02
N GLU A 50 -50.45 8.57 -1.59
CA GLU A 50 -49.11 9.07 -1.95
C GLU A 50 -48.23 9.27 -0.71
N VAL A 51 -48.76 9.89 0.36
CA VAL A 51 -48.05 10.04 1.63
C VAL A 51 -47.65 8.70 2.25
N ASP A 52 -48.54 7.72 2.21
CA ASP A 52 -48.21 6.38 2.74
C ASP A 52 -47.19 5.67 1.86
N GLY A 53 -47.20 5.84 0.55
CA GLY A 53 -46.17 5.38 -0.37
C GLY A 53 -44.81 6.02 -0.09
N LEU A 54 -44.76 7.34 0.06
CA LEU A 54 -43.54 8.08 0.37
C LEU A 54 -42.95 7.70 1.74
N LYS A 55 -43.79 7.41 2.73
CA LYS A 55 -43.35 6.91 4.04
C LYS A 55 -42.67 5.54 3.91
N ALA A 56 -43.30 4.62 3.18
CA ALA A 56 -42.75 3.30 2.96
C ALA A 56 -41.40 3.36 2.24
N GLU A 57 -41.29 4.21 1.22
CA GLU A 57 -40.00 4.42 0.51
C GLU A 57 -38.93 5.06 1.40
N ASN A 58 -39.33 6.00 2.26
CA ASN A 58 -38.38 6.62 3.18
C ASN A 58 -37.79 5.60 4.18
N GLU A 59 -38.64 4.69 4.71
CA GLU A 59 -38.16 3.63 5.59
C GLU A 59 -37.26 2.61 4.84
N ARG A 60 -37.56 2.28 3.59
CA ARG A 60 -36.70 1.46 2.73
C ARG A 60 -35.32 2.10 2.53
N LEU A 61 -35.31 3.39 2.14
CA LEU A 61 -34.07 4.14 1.92
C LEU A 61 -33.23 4.28 3.20
N LYS A 62 -33.86 4.46 4.35
CA LYS A 62 -33.16 4.47 5.65
C LYS A 62 -32.48 3.13 5.94
N SER A 63 -33.16 2.03 5.65
CA SER A 63 -32.60 0.68 5.82
C SER A 63 -31.43 0.45 4.88
N GLU A 64 -31.55 0.81 3.60
CA GLU A 64 -30.46 0.71 2.63
C GLU A 64 -29.24 1.58 3.02
N LEU A 65 -29.49 2.79 3.50
CA LEU A 65 -28.42 3.67 3.98
C LEU A 65 -27.68 3.07 5.17
N ALA A 66 -28.42 2.48 6.13
CA ALA A 66 -27.80 1.81 7.28
C ALA A 66 -26.96 0.60 6.85
N HIS A 67 -27.44 -0.21 5.92
CA HIS A 67 -26.72 -1.34 5.35
C HIS A 67 -25.43 -0.88 4.66
N THR A 68 -25.53 0.09 3.74
CA THR A 68 -24.36 0.62 3.00
C THR A 68 -23.32 1.25 3.94
N LYS A 69 -23.78 1.93 5.00
CA LYS A 69 -22.87 2.49 6.02
C LYS A 69 -22.12 1.40 6.77
N ASN A 70 -22.77 0.28 7.11
CA ASN A 70 -22.12 -0.86 7.75
C ASN A 70 -21.11 -1.53 6.83
N GLU A 71 -21.44 -1.74 5.55
CA GLU A 71 -20.52 -2.29 4.56
C GLU A 71 -19.30 -1.38 4.35
N LEU A 72 -19.51 -0.08 4.26
CA LEU A 72 -18.40 0.89 4.15
C LEU A 72 -17.49 0.83 5.37
N SER A 73 -18.05 0.73 6.57
CA SER A 73 -17.28 0.59 7.80
C SER A 73 -16.45 -0.70 7.82
N ALA A 74 -17.02 -1.82 7.41
CA ALA A 74 -16.31 -3.09 7.30
C ALA A 74 -15.16 -3.02 6.29
N LYS A 75 -15.40 -2.46 5.09
CA LYS A 75 -14.37 -2.26 4.07
C LYS A 75 -13.26 -1.31 4.54
N ALA A 76 -13.60 -0.27 5.29
CA ALA A 76 -12.59 0.64 5.86
C ALA A 76 -11.70 -0.06 6.88
N MET A 77 -12.25 -0.96 7.71
CA MET A 77 -11.46 -1.77 8.65
C MET A 77 -10.53 -2.74 7.90
N GLU A 78 -11.03 -3.41 6.87
CA GLU A 78 -10.24 -4.32 6.02
C GLU A 78 -9.11 -3.57 5.32
N PHE A 79 -9.39 -2.40 4.74
CA PHE A 79 -8.37 -1.54 4.12
C PHE A 79 -7.27 -1.12 5.11
N ASN A 80 -7.66 -0.72 6.32
CA ASN A 80 -6.69 -0.35 7.36
C ASN A 80 -5.82 -1.54 7.79
N HIS A 81 -6.39 -2.73 7.87
CA HIS A 81 -5.64 -3.95 8.16
C HIS A 81 -4.63 -4.28 7.05
N LEU A 82 -5.07 -4.25 5.78
CA LEU A 82 -4.20 -4.47 4.61
C LEU A 82 -3.09 -3.42 4.52
N SER A 83 -3.40 -2.15 4.79
CA SER A 83 -2.42 -1.07 4.78
C SER A 83 -1.33 -1.26 5.85
N ARG A 84 -1.71 -1.69 7.07
CA ARG A 84 -0.73 -2.03 8.13
C ARG A 84 0.14 -3.20 7.74
N ASN A 85 -0.46 -4.29 7.24
CA ASN A 85 0.30 -5.45 6.78
C ASN A 85 1.27 -5.10 5.65
N SER A 86 0.86 -4.23 4.72
CA SER A 86 1.73 -3.74 3.65
C SER A 86 2.92 -2.93 4.18
N ALA A 87 2.69 -2.06 5.17
CA ALA A 87 3.76 -1.28 5.81
C ALA A 87 4.75 -2.19 6.56
N ASP A 88 4.25 -3.21 7.27
CA ASP A 88 5.10 -4.19 7.96
C ASP A 88 5.93 -5.02 6.98
N LEU A 89 5.33 -5.44 5.86
CA LEU A 89 6.04 -6.16 4.80
C LEU A 89 7.11 -5.27 4.14
N GLU A 90 6.82 -3.99 3.93
CA GLU A 90 7.79 -3.06 3.38
C GLU A 90 8.96 -2.80 4.34
N LEU A 91 8.70 -2.72 5.64
CA LEU A 91 9.75 -2.64 6.66
C LEU A 91 10.63 -3.89 6.67
N ILE A 92 10.03 -5.08 6.62
CA ILE A 92 10.76 -6.36 6.54
C ILE A 92 11.58 -6.42 5.25
N ARG A 93 10.98 -6.06 4.11
CA ARG A 93 11.66 -6.02 2.82
C ARG A 93 12.87 -5.09 2.84
N ASN A 94 12.72 -3.89 3.40
CA ASN A 94 13.82 -2.92 3.48
C ASN A 94 14.96 -3.44 4.37
N LYS A 95 14.64 -4.02 5.52
CA LYS A 95 15.66 -4.65 6.39
C LYS A 95 16.35 -5.82 5.70
N PHE A 96 15.60 -6.63 4.93
CA PHE A 96 16.17 -7.75 4.18
C PHE A 96 17.03 -7.27 3.02
N ALA A 97 16.67 -6.17 2.35
CA ALA A 97 17.43 -5.59 1.26
C ALA A 97 18.86 -5.13 1.67
N GLU A 98 19.03 -4.75 2.94
CA GLU A 98 20.36 -4.37 3.47
C GLU A 98 21.33 -5.54 3.49
N ILE A 99 20.82 -6.77 3.70
CA ILE A 99 21.64 -7.99 3.76
C ILE A 99 21.55 -8.83 2.49
N ASP A 100 20.58 -8.56 1.61
CA ASP A 100 20.37 -9.35 0.40
C ASP A 100 21.45 -9.08 -0.65
N ILE A 101 22.17 -10.13 -1.02
CA ILE A 101 23.21 -10.08 -2.05
C ILE A 101 22.71 -10.54 -3.42
N LEU A 102 21.48 -11.04 -3.54
CA LEU A 102 20.93 -11.53 -4.80
C LEU A 102 20.96 -10.48 -5.92
N PRO A 103 20.55 -9.21 -5.69
CA PRO A 103 20.60 -8.19 -6.75
C PRO A 103 22.01 -7.89 -7.28
N LEU A 104 23.03 -8.09 -6.43
CA LEU A 104 24.43 -7.95 -6.83
C LEU A 104 24.92 -9.20 -7.58
N TYR A 105 24.54 -10.38 -7.10
CA TYR A 105 24.87 -11.65 -7.75
C TYR A 105 24.24 -11.76 -9.14
N GLU A 106 23.00 -11.31 -9.33
CA GLU A 106 22.32 -11.31 -10.64
C GLU A 106 23.04 -10.47 -11.69
N LYS A 107 23.72 -9.39 -11.29
CA LYS A 107 24.50 -8.51 -12.18
C LYS A 107 25.84 -9.14 -12.61
N LEU A 108 26.32 -10.18 -11.94
CA LEU A 108 27.54 -10.85 -12.33
C LEU A 108 27.35 -11.53 -13.68
N SER A 109 28.42 -11.51 -14.50
CA SER A 109 28.44 -12.26 -15.76
C SER A 109 28.40 -13.77 -15.51
N ASP A 110 27.92 -14.52 -16.48
CA ASP A 110 27.80 -15.98 -16.37
C ASP A 110 29.16 -16.62 -16.10
N ARG A 111 30.24 -16.10 -16.69
CA ARG A 111 31.61 -16.54 -16.43
C ARG A 111 32.00 -16.39 -14.97
N ILE A 112 31.61 -15.29 -14.33
CA ILE A 112 31.89 -15.09 -12.90
C ILE A 112 31.02 -16.02 -12.06
N LYS A 113 29.73 -16.15 -12.35
CA LYS A 113 28.82 -17.08 -11.64
C LYS A 113 29.32 -18.51 -11.71
N GLU A 114 29.80 -18.95 -12.88
CA GLU A 114 30.37 -20.26 -13.05
C GLU A 114 31.63 -20.45 -12.19
N SER A 115 32.51 -19.44 -12.10
CA SER A 115 33.69 -19.48 -11.23
C SER A 115 33.38 -19.56 -9.74
N LEU A 116 32.18 -19.14 -9.33
CA LEU A 116 31.68 -19.15 -7.96
C LEU A 116 30.74 -20.33 -7.66
N SER A 117 30.52 -21.24 -8.62
CA SER A 117 29.56 -22.35 -8.50
C SER A 117 29.91 -23.36 -7.38
N ASN A 118 31.17 -23.43 -6.98
CA ASN A 118 31.61 -24.23 -5.83
C ASN A 118 31.21 -23.63 -4.47
N VAL A 119 30.88 -22.32 -4.43
CA VAL A 119 30.41 -21.63 -3.24
C VAL A 119 28.88 -21.44 -3.32
N PHE A 120 28.40 -20.98 -4.46
CA PHE A 120 26.97 -20.65 -4.68
C PHE A 120 26.32 -21.71 -5.59
N VAL A 121 25.80 -22.77 -4.97
CA VAL A 121 25.11 -23.86 -5.70
C VAL A 121 23.70 -23.45 -6.18
N ARG A 122 23.07 -22.52 -5.50
CA ARG A 122 21.75 -21.97 -5.84
C ARG A 122 21.81 -20.45 -5.86
N SER A 123 20.98 -19.85 -6.70
CA SER A 123 20.89 -18.40 -6.90
C SER A 123 19.65 -17.76 -6.26
N ASP A 124 19.22 -18.24 -5.10
CA ASP A 124 18.20 -17.56 -4.28
C ASP A 124 18.86 -16.88 -3.08
N SER A 125 18.24 -15.80 -2.57
CA SER A 125 18.79 -14.96 -1.49
C SER A 125 19.23 -15.76 -0.26
N VAL A 126 18.41 -16.72 0.19
CA VAL A 126 18.69 -17.51 1.40
C VAL A 126 19.87 -18.43 1.19
N SER A 127 19.94 -19.10 0.03
CA SER A 127 21.04 -20.00 -0.31
C SER A 127 22.36 -19.24 -0.49
N LEU A 128 22.35 -18.09 -1.15
CA LEU A 128 23.53 -17.23 -1.33
C LEU A 128 24.06 -16.74 0.03
N LEU A 129 23.18 -16.25 0.91
CA LEU A 129 23.58 -15.81 2.24
C LEU A 129 24.11 -16.96 3.08
N SER A 130 23.36 -18.06 3.21
CA SER A 130 23.76 -19.18 4.07
C SER A 130 25.05 -19.87 3.61
N ALA A 131 25.29 -19.93 2.30
CA ALA A 131 26.55 -20.44 1.77
C ALA A 131 27.69 -19.41 1.97
N GLY A 132 27.43 -18.14 1.66
CA GLY A 132 28.43 -17.08 1.66
C GLY A 132 28.98 -16.73 3.05
N ILE A 133 28.15 -16.82 4.11
CA ILE A 133 28.61 -16.56 5.49
C ILE A 133 29.36 -17.72 6.15
N GLN A 134 29.47 -18.89 5.50
CA GLN A 134 30.35 -19.94 5.99
C GLN A 134 31.81 -19.46 5.86
N LYS A 135 32.58 -19.56 6.95
CA LYS A 135 33.94 -19.02 7.01
C LYS A 135 34.81 -19.46 5.82
N SER A 136 34.80 -20.75 5.49
CA SER A 136 35.58 -21.29 4.37
C SER A 136 35.18 -20.65 3.03
N ASN A 137 33.88 -20.50 2.79
CA ASN A 137 33.35 -19.95 1.55
C ASN A 137 33.61 -18.44 1.47
N LEU A 138 33.44 -17.72 2.59
CA LEU A 138 33.73 -16.29 2.67
C LEU A 138 35.17 -15.98 2.34
N LEU A 139 36.13 -16.80 2.89
CA LEU A 139 37.56 -16.66 2.59
C LEU A 139 37.86 -17.04 1.15
N ALA A 140 37.23 -18.06 0.61
CA ALA A 140 37.36 -18.43 -0.80
C ALA A 140 36.90 -17.32 -1.75
N LEU A 141 35.75 -16.67 -1.44
CA LEU A 141 35.26 -15.52 -2.19
C LEU A 141 36.22 -14.32 -2.12
N TYR A 142 36.76 -14.05 -0.93
CA TYR A 142 37.75 -13.00 -0.74
C TYR A 142 39.00 -13.27 -1.58
N ASP A 143 39.54 -14.49 -1.53
CA ASP A 143 40.76 -14.89 -2.28
C ASP A 143 40.50 -14.90 -3.80
N ALA A 144 39.32 -15.31 -4.24
CA ALA A 144 38.90 -15.21 -5.63
C ALA A 144 38.93 -13.75 -6.14
N LEU A 145 38.34 -12.83 -5.36
CA LEU A 145 38.33 -11.41 -5.69
C LEU A 145 39.76 -10.83 -5.68
N PHE A 146 40.57 -11.14 -4.66
CA PHE A 146 41.97 -10.73 -4.58
C PHE A 146 42.77 -11.16 -5.82
N ASN A 147 42.66 -12.43 -6.22
CA ASN A 147 43.37 -12.97 -7.38
C ASN A 147 42.95 -12.30 -8.69
N ARG A 148 41.67 -11.99 -8.84
CA ARG A 148 41.16 -11.25 -10.01
C ARG A 148 41.72 -9.84 -10.09
N ILE A 149 41.74 -9.10 -8.95
CA ILE A 149 42.33 -7.76 -8.90
C ILE A 149 43.83 -7.82 -9.23
N LYS A 150 44.56 -8.83 -8.70
CA LYS A 150 45.97 -9.04 -8.96
C LYS A 150 46.26 -9.31 -10.44
N GLN A 151 45.31 -9.96 -11.15
CA GLN A 151 45.43 -10.30 -12.57
C GLN A 151 44.83 -9.19 -13.47
N ASP A 152 44.46 -8.04 -12.93
CA ASP A 152 43.76 -6.95 -13.63
C ASP A 152 42.44 -7.38 -14.31
N SER A 153 41.82 -8.46 -13.85
CA SER A 153 40.52 -8.95 -14.31
C SER A 153 39.40 -8.25 -13.51
N LEU A 154 39.06 -7.03 -13.91
CA LEU A 154 38.15 -6.16 -13.17
C LEU A 154 36.67 -6.27 -13.60
N GLU A 155 36.34 -7.28 -14.39
CA GLU A 155 34.95 -7.56 -14.75
C GLU A 155 34.12 -7.81 -13.47
N ASN A 156 33.00 -7.09 -13.31
CA ASN A 156 32.11 -7.11 -12.13
C ASN A 156 32.83 -6.88 -10.78
N TYR A 157 33.90 -6.10 -10.78
CA TYR A 157 34.69 -5.85 -9.58
C TYR A 157 33.86 -5.22 -8.46
N ASP A 158 33.08 -4.20 -8.78
CA ASP A 158 32.29 -3.45 -7.79
C ASP A 158 31.21 -4.34 -7.15
N GLU A 159 30.52 -5.15 -7.94
CA GLU A 159 29.51 -6.08 -7.45
C GLU A 159 30.15 -7.16 -6.56
N MET A 160 31.26 -7.74 -6.99
CA MET A 160 31.98 -8.74 -6.19
C MET A 160 32.52 -8.15 -4.89
N LEU A 161 33.06 -6.94 -4.91
CA LEU A 161 33.56 -6.27 -3.71
C LEU A 161 32.42 -6.04 -2.71
N GLN A 162 31.27 -5.58 -3.20
CA GLN A 162 30.09 -5.36 -2.36
C GLN A 162 29.55 -6.68 -1.79
N ILE A 163 29.50 -7.76 -2.58
CA ILE A 163 29.08 -9.08 -2.10
C ILE A 163 30.01 -9.54 -0.97
N VAL A 164 31.32 -9.52 -1.20
CA VAL A 164 32.31 -9.97 -0.19
C VAL A 164 32.19 -9.12 1.08
N ARG A 165 32.08 -7.79 0.96
CA ARG A 165 31.91 -6.87 2.09
C ARG A 165 30.66 -7.18 2.90
N ARG A 166 29.49 -7.26 2.27
CA ARG A 166 28.23 -7.58 2.95
C ARG A 166 28.30 -8.91 3.68
N LEU A 167 28.87 -9.93 3.05
CA LEU A 167 29.02 -11.23 3.68
C LEU A 167 29.97 -11.19 4.89
N PHE A 168 31.05 -10.40 4.84
CA PHE A 168 31.94 -10.18 6.01
C PHE A 168 31.20 -9.48 7.14
N GLU A 169 30.43 -8.45 6.85
CA GLU A 169 29.63 -7.72 7.84
C GLU A 169 28.63 -8.65 8.53
N ILE A 170 27.87 -9.44 7.75
CA ILE A 170 26.89 -10.40 8.29
C ILE A 170 27.60 -11.50 9.10
N TYR A 171 28.70 -12.02 8.59
CA TYR A 171 29.51 -13.01 9.32
C TYR A 171 29.95 -12.48 10.68
N ASN A 172 30.45 -11.24 10.72
CA ASN A 172 30.92 -10.60 11.95
C ASN A 172 29.80 -10.41 12.99
N LEU A 173 28.55 -10.16 12.57
CA LEU A 173 27.41 -10.05 13.49
C LEU A 173 27.17 -11.34 14.30
N GLY A 174 27.52 -12.48 13.74
CA GLY A 174 27.39 -13.79 14.41
C GLY A 174 28.61 -14.22 15.23
N GLN A 175 29.70 -13.45 15.26
CA GLN A 175 30.94 -13.85 15.91
C GLN A 175 31.13 -13.23 17.29
N LYS A 176 31.67 -14.01 18.24
CA LYS A 176 32.13 -13.49 19.54
C LYS A 176 33.36 -12.59 19.41
N GLU A 177 34.26 -12.96 18.50
CA GLU A 177 35.46 -12.21 18.15
C GLU A 177 35.39 -11.83 16.65
N PRO A 178 34.74 -10.73 16.29
CA PRO A 178 34.57 -10.30 14.91
C PRO A 178 35.92 -9.88 14.32
N TYR A 179 36.07 -9.99 13.01
CA TYR A 179 37.21 -9.40 12.31
C TYR A 179 37.07 -7.89 12.21
N ILE A 180 38.16 -7.16 12.41
CA ILE A 180 38.27 -5.74 12.17
C ILE A 180 38.77 -5.53 10.75
N LEU A 181 37.98 -4.82 9.93
CA LEU A 181 38.41 -4.51 8.56
C LEU A 181 39.52 -3.46 8.58
N ILE A 182 40.50 -3.63 7.68
CA ILE A 182 41.59 -2.70 7.42
C ILE A 182 41.25 -1.98 6.12
N GLU A 183 40.79 -0.73 6.26
CA GLU A 183 40.38 0.13 5.15
C GLU A 183 41.05 1.50 5.32
N PRO A 184 42.29 1.64 4.88
CA PRO A 184 42.99 2.89 5.01
C PRO A 184 42.30 3.98 4.15
N GLU A 185 42.25 5.17 4.66
CA GLU A 185 41.76 6.33 3.89
C GLU A 185 42.78 6.71 2.80
N SER A 186 42.32 7.31 1.72
CA SER A 186 43.18 7.90 0.70
C SER A 186 44.13 8.94 1.33
N ARG A 187 45.37 8.97 0.92
CA ARG A 187 46.47 9.78 1.45
C ARG A 187 47.05 9.32 2.81
N THR A 188 46.56 8.21 3.37
CA THR A 188 47.21 7.59 4.52
C THR A 188 48.59 7.10 4.11
N PRO A 189 49.64 7.23 4.94
CA PRO A 189 50.93 6.62 4.67
C PRO A 189 50.85 5.10 4.52
N PHE A 190 51.60 4.55 3.56
CA PHE A 190 51.69 3.10 3.40
C PHE A 190 52.31 2.48 4.64
N ASN A 191 51.72 1.39 5.12
CA ASN A 191 52.21 0.56 6.22
C ASN A 191 52.34 -0.89 5.75
N GLU A 192 53.53 -1.40 5.65
CA GLU A 192 53.78 -2.74 5.15
C GLU A 192 53.21 -3.87 6.04
N ASP A 193 52.94 -3.59 7.33
CA ASP A 193 52.35 -4.58 8.23
C ASP A 193 50.87 -4.82 7.92
N GLU A 194 50.17 -3.79 7.48
CA GLU A 194 48.71 -3.81 7.22
C GLU A 194 48.34 -3.74 5.73
N HIS A 195 49.28 -3.30 4.87
CA HIS A 195 49.01 -3.05 3.46
C HIS A 195 49.88 -3.90 2.53
N LEU A 196 49.32 -4.26 1.37
CA LEU A 196 50.00 -4.92 0.24
C LEU A 196 49.82 -4.04 -1.00
N ILE A 197 50.91 -3.72 -1.68
CA ILE A 197 50.89 -2.83 -2.84
C ILE A 197 50.48 -3.59 -4.10
N LYS A 198 49.59 -2.96 -4.89
CA LYS A 198 49.34 -3.37 -6.28
C LYS A 198 50.29 -2.59 -7.19
N GLY A 199 51.24 -3.30 -7.78
CA GLY A 199 52.24 -2.67 -8.65
C GLY A 199 53.65 -2.78 -8.09
N SER A 200 54.57 -1.98 -8.64
CA SER A 200 56.02 -2.02 -8.33
C SER A 200 56.50 -0.82 -7.51
N ASP A 201 55.63 0.13 -7.17
CA ASP A 201 56.02 1.33 -6.41
C ASP A 201 56.26 0.95 -4.95
N LEU A 202 57.44 1.34 -4.43
CA LEU A 202 57.82 1.05 -3.06
C LEU A 202 57.66 2.26 -2.17
N GLY A 203 56.57 2.33 -1.47
CA GLY A 203 56.28 3.38 -0.45
C GLY A 203 55.55 4.57 -1.01
N GLY A 204 55.13 5.47 -0.09
CA GLY A 204 54.34 6.65 -0.41
C GLY A 204 53.03 6.72 0.35
N THR A 205 52.09 7.43 -0.22
CA THR A 205 50.75 7.52 0.32
C THR A 205 49.77 6.71 -0.51
N ILE A 206 48.75 6.14 0.15
CA ILE A 206 47.71 5.34 -0.49
C ILE A 206 46.86 6.27 -1.39
N SER A 207 46.80 5.91 -2.67
CA SER A 207 45.94 6.58 -3.66
C SER A 207 44.59 5.89 -3.83
N LYS A 208 44.58 4.54 -3.73
CA LYS A 208 43.34 3.74 -3.88
C LYS A 208 43.44 2.46 -3.05
N VAL A 209 42.29 2.08 -2.45
CA VAL A 209 42.09 0.77 -1.83
C VAL A 209 41.35 -0.13 -2.82
N TRP A 210 41.97 -1.17 -3.29
CA TRP A 210 41.36 -2.16 -4.19
C TRP A 210 40.56 -3.21 -3.43
N LEU A 211 41.08 -3.68 -2.28
CA LEU A 211 40.41 -4.66 -1.43
C LEU A 211 40.80 -4.39 0.01
N PHE A 212 39.81 -4.36 0.90
CA PHE A 212 40.05 -4.23 2.33
C PHE A 212 40.83 -5.40 2.87
N GLY A 213 41.67 -5.18 3.87
CA GLY A 213 42.25 -6.22 4.68
C GLY A 213 41.41 -6.54 5.89
N TYR A 214 41.84 -7.50 6.71
CA TYR A 214 41.16 -7.75 7.98
C TYR A 214 42.14 -8.34 9.01
N LYS A 215 41.85 -8.01 10.28
CA LYS A 215 42.63 -8.47 11.42
C LYS A 215 41.72 -8.98 12.54
N THR A 216 42.26 -9.79 13.44
CA THR A 216 41.55 -10.21 14.65
C THR A 216 41.40 -9.07 15.63
N VAL A 217 40.48 -9.17 16.61
CA VAL A 217 40.38 -8.20 17.72
C VAL A 217 41.66 -8.04 18.53
N LYS A 218 42.56 -9.05 18.49
CA LYS A 218 43.88 -8.99 19.12
C LYS A 218 44.94 -8.28 18.28
N GLY A 219 44.56 -7.76 17.11
CA GLY A 219 45.45 -7.02 16.22
C GLY A 219 46.25 -7.86 15.22
N THR A 220 46.09 -9.20 15.23
CA THR A 220 46.78 -10.07 14.28
C THR A 220 46.19 -9.93 12.88
N VAL A 221 46.96 -9.39 11.94
CA VAL A 221 46.56 -9.25 10.53
C VAL A 221 46.41 -10.60 9.89
N GLN A 222 45.25 -10.89 9.36
CA GLN A 222 44.93 -12.14 8.64
C GLN A 222 45.12 -11.96 7.13
N LYS A 223 44.69 -10.83 6.61
CA LYS A 223 44.90 -10.38 5.23
C LYS A 223 45.21 -8.89 5.23
N LYS A 224 46.21 -8.49 4.50
CA LYS A 224 46.55 -7.05 4.31
C LYS A 224 45.61 -6.41 3.33
N ALA A 225 45.31 -5.12 3.50
CA ALA A 225 44.56 -4.34 2.52
C ALA A 225 45.38 -4.22 1.22
N PHE A 226 44.73 -4.49 0.07
CA PHE A 226 45.41 -4.38 -1.23
C PHE A 226 45.22 -2.97 -1.78
N VAL A 227 46.29 -2.22 -1.87
CA VAL A 227 46.32 -0.79 -2.11
C VAL A 227 47.19 -0.39 -3.29
N GLU A 228 46.90 0.75 -3.87
CA GLU A 228 47.75 1.43 -4.82
C GLU A 228 48.35 2.68 -4.12
N VAL A 229 49.66 2.90 -4.35
CA VAL A 229 50.39 4.01 -3.75
C VAL A 229 50.89 4.98 -4.82
N ARG A 230 51.23 6.19 -4.40
CA ARG A 230 51.82 7.22 -5.26
C ARG A 230 52.81 8.07 -4.46
#